data_0d2eeec92066939a606904089fd34a76
#
_entry.id   0d2eeec92066939a606904089fd34a76
#
_cell.length_a   1.000
_cell.length_b   1.000
_cell.length_c   1.000
_cell.angle_alpha   90.00
_cell.angle_beta   90.00
_cell.angle_gamma   90.00
#
_symmetry.space_group_name_H-M   'P 1'
#
loop_
_entity.id
_entity.type
_entity.pdbx_description
1 polymer ?
#
loop_
_entity_poly.entity_id
_entity_poly.type
_entity_poly.pdbx_seq_one_letter_code
_entity_poly.pdbx_strand_id
1 'polypeptide(L)'
;MYKRQAKEVPDTQTVTYDYGDFQLIWELRSFGRQRPPEGTSSGTGYYGTDASLIVDDDGWRVYGKDGDPGPSSKPAGPFLHEQNFLECLKSRQRPNSDVEIGRLSTMLCHLGNISCHLKRDIRFNPKTSSFDGDSAANAYLTKQYRRGYELPKV
;
A
#
# COMPACT_ATOMS: atom_id res chain seq x y z
N MET A 1 0.16 -21.30 -18.41
CA MET A 1 -1.03 -21.83 -17.71
C MET A 1 -0.80 -21.70 -16.22
N TYR A 2 -1.33 -20.65 -15.59
CA TYR A 2 -1.20 -20.48 -14.13
C TYR A 2 -2.11 -21.52 -13.47
N LYS A 3 -1.53 -22.41 -12.67
CA LYS A 3 -2.32 -23.33 -11.83
C LYS A 3 -3.21 -22.49 -10.92
N ARG A 4 -4.52 -22.74 -10.94
CA ARG A 4 -5.45 -22.20 -9.94
C ARG A 4 -4.99 -22.67 -8.56
N GLN A 5 -4.21 -21.86 -7.88
CA GLN A 5 -3.99 -22.05 -6.46
C GLN A 5 -5.22 -21.52 -5.72
N ALA A 6 -5.63 -22.21 -4.67
CA ALA A 6 -6.64 -21.70 -3.77
C ALA A 6 -6.06 -20.45 -3.06
N LYS A 7 -6.38 -19.26 -3.57
CA LYS A 7 -5.98 -17.98 -2.97
C LYS A 7 -7.09 -17.56 -2.01
N GLU A 8 -6.70 -17.24 -0.80
CA GLU A 8 -7.61 -16.68 0.21
C GLU A 8 -7.84 -15.18 0.00
N VAL A 9 -6.99 -14.52 -0.82
CA VAL A 9 -7.08 -13.09 -1.14
C VAL A 9 -7.31 -12.90 -2.63
N PRO A 10 -7.99 -11.81 -3.04
CA PRO A 10 -8.23 -11.49 -4.46
C PRO A 10 -6.91 -11.30 -5.22
N ASP A 11 -6.90 -11.68 -6.48
CA ASP A 11 -5.84 -11.39 -7.44
C ASP A 11 -6.15 -10.17 -8.32
N THR A 12 -7.36 -9.67 -8.21
CA THR A 12 -7.84 -8.43 -8.82
C THR A 12 -8.73 -7.74 -7.80
N GLN A 13 -8.38 -6.54 -7.42
CA GLN A 13 -9.06 -5.81 -6.35
C GLN A 13 -8.95 -4.30 -6.58
N THR A 14 -10.03 -3.59 -6.36
CA THR A 14 -10.06 -2.14 -6.21
C THR A 14 -10.59 -1.81 -4.83
N VAL A 15 -9.86 -0.98 -4.09
CA VAL A 15 -10.23 -0.54 -2.75
C VAL A 15 -10.18 0.97 -2.70
N THR A 16 -11.22 1.59 -2.17
CA THR A 16 -11.25 3.03 -1.90
C THR A 16 -11.13 3.25 -0.39
N TYR A 17 -10.17 4.09 0.00
CA TYR A 17 -10.01 4.56 1.37
C TYR A 17 -10.45 6.03 1.41
N ASP A 18 -11.48 6.30 2.19
CA ASP A 18 -12.03 7.64 2.36
C ASP A 18 -11.44 8.28 3.62
N TYR A 19 -10.71 9.37 3.44
CA TYR A 19 -10.10 10.16 4.51
C TYR A 19 -10.86 11.46 4.77
N GLY A 20 -12.01 11.68 4.09
CA GLY A 20 -12.78 12.91 4.18
C GLY A 20 -12.29 13.97 3.19
N ASP A 21 -11.08 14.48 3.39
CA ASP A 21 -10.49 15.54 2.54
C ASP A 21 -9.92 15.01 1.22
N PHE A 22 -9.60 13.73 1.17
CA PHE A 22 -9.09 13.06 -0.03
C PHE A 22 -9.47 11.58 -0.03
N GLN A 23 -9.37 10.96 -1.18
CA GLN A 23 -9.54 9.52 -1.35
C GLN A 23 -8.24 8.90 -1.86
N LEU A 24 -7.92 7.72 -1.34
CA LEU A 24 -6.89 6.87 -1.88
C LEU A 24 -7.55 5.66 -2.54
N ILE A 25 -7.24 5.43 -3.81
CA ILE A 25 -7.68 4.26 -4.55
C ILE A 25 -6.50 3.33 -4.74
N TRP A 26 -6.62 2.13 -4.20
CA TRP A 26 -5.68 1.03 -4.44
C TRP A 26 -6.24 0.11 -5.50
N GLU A 27 -5.46 -0.16 -6.53
CA GLU A 27 -5.84 -1.08 -7.58
C GLU A 27 -4.77 -2.17 -7.76
N LEU A 28 -5.20 -3.44 -7.70
CA LEU A 28 -4.40 -4.62 -7.96
C LEU A 28 -4.98 -5.38 -9.14
N ARG A 29 -4.17 -5.67 -10.16
CA ARG A 29 -4.53 -6.47 -11.33
C ARG A 29 -3.42 -7.48 -11.62
N SER A 30 -3.46 -8.65 -11.00
CA SER A 30 -2.41 -9.66 -11.18
C SER A 30 -2.36 -10.28 -12.58
N PHE A 31 -3.44 -10.21 -13.37
CA PHE A 31 -3.55 -10.81 -14.70
C PHE A 31 -3.58 -9.79 -15.84
N GLY A 32 -3.71 -8.51 -15.54
CA GLY A 32 -3.71 -7.43 -16.52
C GLY A 32 -2.30 -7.13 -17.02
N ARG A 33 -2.06 -7.31 -18.32
CA ARG A 33 -0.82 -6.85 -18.99
C ARG A 33 -0.96 -5.47 -19.61
N GLN A 34 -2.16 -4.91 -19.60
CA GLN A 34 -2.42 -3.60 -20.16
C GLN A 34 -1.96 -2.54 -19.18
N ARG A 35 -1.17 -1.61 -19.67
CA ARG A 35 -0.83 -0.41 -18.91
C ARG A 35 -2.07 0.45 -18.73
N PRO A 36 -2.32 1.02 -17.55
CA PRO A 36 -3.37 1.99 -17.38
C PRO A 36 -3.11 3.24 -18.26
N PRO A 37 -4.09 4.12 -18.45
CA PRO A 37 -3.93 5.34 -19.25
C PRO A 37 -2.74 6.20 -18.86
N GLU A 38 -2.31 6.16 -17.62
CA GLU A 38 -1.14 6.87 -17.08
C GLU A 38 0.20 6.33 -17.61
N GLY A 39 0.17 5.24 -18.38
CA GLY A 39 1.34 4.68 -19.06
C GLY A 39 2.28 3.86 -18.21
N THR A 40 2.00 3.71 -16.91
CA THR A 40 2.81 2.90 -15.99
C THR A 40 2.10 1.61 -15.58
N SER A 41 2.85 0.53 -15.36
CA SER A 41 2.31 -0.73 -14.86
C SER A 41 2.28 -0.81 -13.34
N SER A 42 3.01 0.07 -12.65
CA SER A 42 3.10 0.19 -11.20
C SER A 42 3.50 1.62 -10.87
N GLY A 43 2.86 2.23 -9.92
CA GLY A 43 3.15 3.60 -9.52
C GLY A 43 2.04 4.21 -8.68
N THR A 44 2.21 5.48 -8.36
CA THR A 44 1.23 6.28 -7.61
C THR A 44 0.92 7.56 -8.37
N GLY A 45 -0.36 7.83 -8.57
CA GLY A 45 -0.85 9.11 -9.09
C GLY A 45 -1.42 9.96 -7.96
N TYR A 46 -1.04 11.23 -7.93
CA TYR A 46 -1.62 12.25 -7.06
C TYR A 46 -2.37 13.24 -7.94
N TYR A 47 -3.67 13.38 -7.72
CA TYR A 47 -4.54 14.22 -8.52
C TYR A 47 -5.07 15.36 -7.67
N GLY A 48 -4.53 16.55 -7.88
CA GLY A 48 -4.97 17.78 -7.24
C GLY A 48 -5.84 18.65 -8.16
N THR A 49 -6.26 19.80 -7.66
CA THR A 49 -7.08 20.76 -8.40
C THR A 49 -6.33 21.50 -9.50
N ASP A 50 -5.03 21.70 -9.32
CA ASP A 50 -4.20 22.52 -10.22
C ASP A 50 -3.18 21.72 -11.02
N ALA A 51 -2.83 20.52 -10.52
CA ALA A 51 -1.85 19.67 -11.17
C ALA A 51 -2.01 18.21 -10.73
N SER A 52 -1.41 17.31 -11.51
CA SER A 52 -1.26 15.90 -11.17
C SER A 52 0.22 15.53 -11.11
N LEU A 53 0.57 14.60 -10.21
CA LEU A 53 1.92 14.04 -10.10
C LEU A 53 1.83 12.53 -10.26
N ILE A 54 2.61 11.99 -11.20
CA ILE A 54 2.80 10.55 -11.36
C ILE A 54 4.20 10.17 -10.89
N VAL A 55 4.27 9.15 -10.04
CA VAL A 55 5.53 8.59 -9.52
C VAL A 55 5.56 7.11 -9.81
N ASP A 56 6.61 6.65 -10.47
CA ASP A 56 6.81 5.25 -10.83
C ASP A 56 8.32 4.88 -10.90
N ASP A 57 8.64 3.72 -11.45
CA ASP A 57 10.03 3.25 -11.58
C ASP A 57 10.87 4.11 -12.54
N ASP A 58 10.23 4.86 -13.45
CA ASP A 58 10.90 5.76 -14.40
C ASP A 58 11.15 7.16 -13.81
N GLY A 59 10.72 7.41 -12.57
CA GLY A 59 10.87 8.67 -11.86
C GLY A 59 9.54 9.34 -11.52
N TRP A 60 9.50 10.66 -11.62
CA TRP A 60 8.26 11.41 -11.39
C TRP A 60 8.02 12.44 -12.49
N ARG A 61 6.74 12.73 -12.73
CA ARG A 61 6.27 13.67 -13.75
C ARG A 61 5.09 14.46 -13.24
N VAL A 62 5.13 15.76 -13.40
CA VAL A 62 4.00 16.66 -13.11
C VAL A 62 3.28 17.00 -14.40
N TYR A 63 1.97 17.09 -14.34
CA TYR A 63 1.10 17.58 -15.40
C TYR A 63 0.25 18.72 -14.86
N GLY A 64 0.17 19.82 -15.61
CA GLY A 64 -0.71 20.92 -15.29
C GLY A 64 -2.19 20.54 -15.41
N LYS A 65 -3.08 21.48 -15.05
CA LYS A 65 -4.53 21.28 -15.02
C LYS A 65 -5.11 20.77 -16.35
N ASP A 66 -4.58 21.25 -17.47
CA ASP A 66 -5.03 20.86 -18.81
C ASP A 66 -4.24 19.69 -19.40
N GLY A 67 -3.44 19.03 -18.59
CA GLY A 67 -2.61 17.90 -18.99
C GLY A 67 -1.26 18.31 -19.61
N ASP A 68 -0.92 19.59 -19.57
CA ASP A 68 0.35 20.10 -20.10
C ASP A 68 1.53 19.52 -19.31
N PRO A 69 2.60 19.07 -20.02
CA PRO A 69 3.79 18.57 -19.38
C PRO A 69 4.47 19.64 -18.51
N GLY A 70 4.67 19.32 -17.25
CA GLY A 70 5.39 20.13 -16.28
C GLY A 70 6.77 19.55 -15.95
N PRO A 71 7.32 19.89 -14.78
CA PRO A 71 8.60 19.38 -14.31
C PRO A 71 8.58 17.85 -14.19
N SER A 72 9.74 17.25 -14.46
CA SER A 72 9.93 15.80 -14.30
C SER A 72 11.36 15.49 -13.89
N SER A 73 11.59 14.32 -13.34
CA SER A 73 12.92 13.80 -13.03
C SER A 73 12.97 12.28 -13.19
N LYS A 74 14.12 11.81 -13.62
CA LYS A 74 14.44 10.37 -13.58
C LYS A 74 14.81 9.94 -12.16
N PRO A 75 14.79 8.64 -11.86
CA PRO A 75 15.28 8.14 -10.58
C PRO A 75 16.71 8.59 -10.31
N ALA A 76 17.03 8.89 -9.07
CA ALA A 76 18.36 9.33 -8.65
C ALA A 76 19.45 8.24 -8.71
N GLY A 77 19.16 7.08 -9.26
CA GLY A 77 20.03 5.92 -9.34
C GLY A 77 19.53 4.73 -8.51
N PRO A 78 20.27 3.64 -8.44
CA PRO A 78 19.85 2.46 -7.69
C PRO A 78 19.70 2.80 -6.20
N PHE A 79 18.58 2.46 -5.64
CA PHE A 79 18.35 2.61 -4.21
C PHE A 79 18.96 1.41 -3.49
N LEU A 80 20.00 1.66 -2.69
CA LEU A 80 20.74 0.61 -1.99
C LEU A 80 20.12 0.33 -0.62
N HIS A 81 18.98 -0.33 -0.61
CA HIS A 81 18.23 -0.68 0.61
C HIS A 81 19.05 -1.47 1.61
N GLU A 82 19.74 -2.50 1.12
CA GLU A 82 20.54 -3.39 1.95
C GLU A 82 21.70 -2.63 2.58
N GLN A 83 22.36 -1.78 1.81
CA GLN A 83 23.45 -0.95 2.31
C GLN A 83 22.95 0.02 3.38
N ASN A 84 21.85 0.73 3.13
CA ASN A 84 21.25 1.63 4.12
C ASN A 84 20.91 0.89 5.41
N PHE A 85 20.32 -0.32 5.32
CA PHE A 85 20.03 -1.13 6.49
C PHE A 85 21.29 -1.51 7.28
N LEU A 86 22.34 -1.96 6.60
CA LEU A 86 23.61 -2.32 7.25
C LEU A 86 24.29 -1.12 7.91
N GLU A 87 24.25 0.04 7.29
CA GLU A 87 24.76 1.29 7.85
C GLU A 87 23.96 1.71 9.10
N CYS A 88 22.63 1.56 9.06
CA CYS A 88 21.76 1.86 10.20
C CYS A 88 21.95 0.89 11.37
N LEU A 89 22.28 -0.39 11.11
CA LEU A 89 22.65 -1.32 12.18
C LEU A 89 23.90 -0.86 12.94
N LYS A 90 24.87 -0.29 12.25
CA LYS A 90 26.12 0.22 12.86
C LYS A 90 25.92 1.56 13.55
N SER A 91 25.26 2.50 12.87
CA SER A 91 25.07 3.88 13.34
C SER A 91 23.93 4.05 14.34
N ARG A 92 23.02 3.06 14.42
CA ARG A 92 21.76 3.14 15.17
C ARG A 92 20.82 4.25 14.70
N GLN A 93 21.02 4.71 13.48
CA GLN A 93 20.09 5.64 12.83
C GLN A 93 18.85 4.89 12.30
N ARG A 94 17.78 5.62 12.11
CA ARG A 94 16.55 5.08 11.54
C ARG A 94 16.75 4.78 10.05
N PRO A 95 16.45 3.55 9.57
CA PRO A 95 16.57 3.22 8.16
C PRO A 95 15.49 3.93 7.32
N ASN A 96 15.78 4.13 6.03
CA ASN A 96 14.84 4.75 5.09
C ASN A 96 13.51 3.97 4.98
N SER A 97 13.58 2.64 5.07
CA SER A 97 12.40 1.76 5.15
C SER A 97 12.26 1.22 6.55
N ASP A 98 11.95 2.10 7.47
CA ASP A 98 11.68 1.76 8.86
C ASP A 98 10.46 0.84 8.97
N VAL A 99 10.46 -0.03 9.97
CA VAL A 99 9.39 -1.02 10.20
C VAL A 99 8.02 -0.35 10.37
N GLU A 100 7.96 0.86 10.93
CA GLU A 100 6.70 1.57 11.10
C GLU A 100 6.12 2.03 9.76
N ILE A 101 6.96 2.47 8.81
CA ILE A 101 6.54 2.79 7.45
C ILE A 101 5.99 1.53 6.77
N GLY A 102 6.70 0.41 6.90
CA GLY A 102 6.26 -0.88 6.37
C GLY A 102 4.95 -1.35 6.99
N ARG A 103 4.79 -1.18 8.32
CA ARG A 103 3.55 -1.48 9.03
C ARG A 103 2.36 -0.69 8.49
N LEU A 104 2.50 0.62 8.32
CA LEU A 104 1.43 1.49 7.81
C LEU A 104 1.04 1.11 6.37
N SER A 105 2.01 0.89 5.50
CA SER A 105 1.75 0.50 4.10
C SER A 105 1.05 -0.87 4.02
N THR A 106 1.52 -1.85 4.80
CA THR A 106 0.96 -3.19 4.84
C THR A 106 -0.46 -3.18 5.45
N MET A 107 -0.70 -2.33 6.43
CA MET A 107 -2.02 -2.18 7.05
C MET A 107 -3.10 -1.84 6.02
N LEU A 108 -2.83 -0.92 5.09
CA LEU A 108 -3.79 -0.58 4.02
C LEU A 108 -4.16 -1.84 3.20
N CYS A 109 -3.19 -2.65 2.81
CA CYS A 109 -3.45 -3.90 2.09
C CYS A 109 -4.34 -4.85 2.91
N HIS A 110 -4.08 -4.98 4.21
CA HIS A 110 -4.91 -5.82 5.09
C HIS A 110 -6.32 -5.28 5.27
N LEU A 111 -6.50 -3.97 5.43
CA LEU A 111 -7.83 -3.36 5.53
C LEU A 111 -8.66 -3.64 4.27
N GLY A 112 -8.07 -3.50 3.08
CA GLY A 112 -8.73 -3.87 1.83
C GLY A 112 -9.14 -5.35 1.78
N ASN A 113 -8.29 -6.26 2.23
CA ASN A 113 -8.60 -7.68 2.30
C ASN A 113 -9.73 -7.97 3.30
N ILE A 114 -9.73 -7.34 4.48
CA ILE A 114 -10.78 -7.50 5.50
C ILE A 114 -12.14 -7.04 4.93
N SER A 115 -12.20 -5.88 4.30
CA SER A 115 -13.41 -5.39 3.63
C SER A 115 -13.91 -6.38 2.58
N CYS A 116 -13.02 -6.93 1.76
CA CYS A 116 -13.34 -7.93 0.75
C CYS A 116 -13.89 -9.22 1.37
N HIS A 117 -13.29 -9.74 2.44
CA HIS A 117 -13.77 -10.92 3.14
C HIS A 117 -15.14 -10.71 3.76
N LEU A 118 -15.36 -9.56 4.36
CA LEU A 118 -16.64 -9.20 5.00
C LEU A 118 -17.70 -8.75 3.97
N LYS A 119 -17.30 -8.47 2.73
CA LYS A 119 -18.18 -7.98 1.64
C LYS A 119 -18.98 -6.74 2.02
N ARG A 120 -18.35 -5.83 2.74
CA ARG A 120 -18.94 -4.56 3.18
C ARG A 120 -17.87 -3.53 3.50
N ASP A 121 -18.29 -2.29 3.60
CA ASP A 121 -17.46 -1.21 4.12
C ASP A 121 -17.11 -1.45 5.58
N ILE A 122 -15.91 -1.01 5.95
CA ILE A 122 -15.38 -1.09 7.31
C ILE A 122 -14.85 0.28 7.73
N ARG A 123 -14.96 0.59 9.02
CA ARG A 123 -14.42 1.84 9.59
C ARG A 123 -13.32 1.51 10.59
N PHE A 124 -12.09 1.77 10.18
CA PHE A 124 -10.91 1.55 11.01
C PHE A 124 -10.55 2.81 11.81
N ASN A 125 -10.26 2.62 13.09
CA ASN A 125 -9.78 3.70 13.95
C ASN A 125 -8.24 3.60 14.08
N PRO A 126 -7.46 4.51 13.44
CA PRO A 126 -6.01 4.44 13.47
C PRO A 126 -5.41 4.72 14.86
N LYS A 127 -6.15 5.41 15.75
CA LYS A 127 -5.67 5.72 17.10
C LYS A 127 -5.68 4.49 18.01
N THR A 128 -6.70 3.65 17.87
CA THR A 128 -6.84 2.41 18.65
C THR A 128 -6.34 1.20 17.89
N SER A 129 -5.98 1.35 16.61
CA SER A 129 -5.63 0.28 15.68
C SER A 129 -6.68 -0.84 15.67
N SER A 130 -7.97 -0.48 15.67
CA SER A 130 -9.09 -1.41 15.75
C SER A 130 -10.33 -0.89 15.01
N PHE A 131 -11.34 -1.72 14.91
CA PHE A 131 -12.67 -1.36 14.39
C PHE A 131 -13.62 -1.17 15.56
N ASP A 132 -14.01 0.08 15.83
CA ASP A 132 -14.85 0.41 16.97
C ASP A 132 -16.24 -0.26 16.86
N GLY A 133 -16.56 -1.13 17.81
CA GLY A 133 -17.84 -1.85 17.86
C GLY A 133 -18.03 -2.98 16.82
N ASP A 134 -17.02 -3.27 16.01
CA ASP A 134 -17.07 -4.28 14.94
C ASP A 134 -16.25 -5.51 15.29
N SER A 135 -16.80 -6.43 16.05
CA SER A 135 -16.13 -7.66 16.48
C SER A 135 -15.76 -8.57 15.32
N ALA A 136 -16.57 -8.60 14.25
CA ALA A 136 -16.30 -9.41 13.07
C ALA A 136 -15.06 -8.92 12.31
N ALA A 137 -14.91 -7.60 12.15
CA ALA A 137 -13.71 -7.03 11.54
C ALA A 137 -12.48 -7.17 12.46
N ASN A 138 -12.64 -6.95 13.77
CA ASN A 138 -11.57 -7.10 14.75
C ASN A 138 -10.99 -8.53 14.81
N ALA A 139 -11.79 -9.55 14.54
CA ALA A 139 -11.32 -10.94 14.48
C ALA A 139 -10.23 -11.16 13.40
N TYR A 140 -10.18 -10.33 12.36
CA TYR A 140 -9.17 -10.39 11.31
C TYR A 140 -7.86 -9.65 11.65
N LEU A 141 -7.84 -8.85 12.74
CA LEU A 141 -6.62 -8.16 13.18
C LEU A 141 -5.63 -9.09 13.88
N THR A 142 -6.07 -10.26 14.26
CA THR A 142 -5.26 -11.27 14.95
C THR A 142 -5.28 -12.57 14.18
N LYS A 143 -4.24 -13.36 14.38
CA LYS A 143 -4.13 -14.70 13.82
C LYS A 143 -4.08 -15.72 14.96
N GLN A 144 -4.78 -16.82 14.80
CA GLN A 144 -4.61 -17.95 15.69
C GLN A 144 -3.28 -18.64 15.39
N TYR A 145 -2.33 -18.54 16.29
CA TYR A 145 -1.00 -19.11 16.11
C TYR A 145 -1.02 -20.61 16.45
N ARG A 146 -0.20 -21.37 15.73
CA ARG A 146 0.06 -22.75 16.06
C ARG A 146 0.74 -22.83 17.43
N ARG A 147 0.37 -23.82 18.25
CA ARG A 147 0.96 -24.05 19.57
C ARG A 147 2.50 -24.06 19.49
N GLY A 148 3.15 -23.28 20.34
CA GLY A 148 4.60 -23.10 20.38
C GLY A 148 5.17 -22.07 19.40
N TYR A 149 4.29 -21.35 18.64
CA TYR A 149 4.67 -20.27 17.71
C TYR A 149 3.86 -19.00 17.96
N GLU A 150 3.39 -18.83 19.18
CA GLU A 150 2.69 -17.64 19.61
C GLU A 150 3.65 -16.44 19.63
N LEU A 151 3.10 -15.23 19.49
CA LEU A 151 3.90 -14.03 19.63
C LEU A 151 4.48 -13.92 21.04
N PRO A 152 5.74 -13.44 21.18
CA PRO A 152 6.29 -13.13 22.49
C PRO A 152 5.38 -12.16 23.24
N LYS A 153 5.19 -12.40 24.52
CA LYS A 153 4.55 -11.41 25.40
C LYS A 153 5.56 -10.29 25.61
N VAL A 154 5.23 -9.10 25.11
CA VAL A 154 6.00 -7.87 25.30
C VAL A 154 5.52 -7.17 26.54
#